data_1e796db369adff1894717272ca90e8e8
#
_entry.id   1e796db369adff1894717272ca90e8e8
#
_cell.length_a   1.000
_cell.length_b   1.000
_cell.length_c   1.000
_cell.angle_alpha   90.00
_cell.angle_beta   90.00
_cell.angle_gamma   90.00
#
_symmetry.space_group_name_H-M   'P 1'
#
loop_
_entity.id
_entity.type
_entity.pdbx_description
1 polymer ?
#
loop_
_entity_poly.entity_id
_entity_poly.type
_entity_poly.pdbx_seq_one_letter_code
_entity_poly.pdbx_strand_id
1 'polypeptide(L)'
;WDEQDIVMITYGDSVINEHESPLFTLFRFLHTYCKNTVNKVHILPFFPFSSDDGFSVINYSSVNESLGTWSDVHRIAAEYGLMFDLVINHCSSRSMWFDNFIKGEGPGSDFFLTADPTADLTDVTRPRTSPLLRETETANGTQHVWCTFSHDQVDFDFRNPKVLITFIQIIKHYIDNGAKLFRLDAVAFLWKEPG
;
A
#
# COMPACT_ATOMS: atom_id res chain seq x y z
N TRP A 1 23.54 6.30 -5.05
CA TRP A 1 23.17 5.94 -6.42
C TRP A 1 24.34 6.24 -7.34
N ASP A 2 24.68 5.29 -8.20
CA ASP A 2 25.65 5.45 -9.26
C ASP A 2 25.22 4.68 -10.52
N GLU A 3 26.05 4.68 -11.55
CA GLU A 3 25.78 4.05 -12.86
C GLU A 3 25.70 2.50 -12.79
N GLN A 4 26.04 1.89 -11.67
CA GLN A 4 25.95 0.45 -11.45
C GLN A 4 24.61 0.06 -10.81
N ASP A 5 23.80 1.04 -10.40
CA ASP A 5 22.50 0.79 -9.79
C ASP A 5 21.43 0.42 -10.83
N ILE A 6 21.07 -0.84 -10.85
CA ILE A 6 20.04 -1.39 -11.73
C ILE A 6 18.92 -1.96 -10.89
N VAL A 7 17.72 -1.41 -11.05
CA VAL A 7 16.51 -1.85 -10.33
C VAL A 7 15.63 -2.65 -11.27
N MET A 8 15.36 -3.90 -10.92
CA MET A 8 14.32 -4.71 -11.56
C MET A 8 12.99 -4.47 -10.85
N ILE A 9 11.94 -4.15 -11.59
CA ILE A 9 10.56 -4.04 -11.09
C ILE A 9 9.81 -5.30 -11.47
N THR A 10 9.13 -5.93 -10.50
CA THR A 10 8.39 -7.17 -10.71
C THR A 10 7.26 -7.32 -9.70
N TYR A 11 6.21 -8.07 -10.05
CA TYR A 11 5.29 -8.63 -9.07
C TYR A 11 5.90 -9.86 -8.40
N GLY A 12 5.42 -10.20 -7.20
CA GLY A 12 5.87 -11.38 -6.47
C GLY A 12 5.59 -12.71 -7.18
N ASP A 13 4.62 -12.73 -8.06
CA ASP A 13 4.15 -13.88 -8.85
C ASP A 13 4.45 -13.80 -10.35
N SER A 14 5.35 -12.91 -10.78
CA SER A 14 5.76 -12.82 -12.18
C SER A 14 6.43 -14.09 -12.70
N VAL A 15 6.99 -14.89 -11.79
CA VAL A 15 7.53 -16.23 -12.07
C VAL A 15 6.91 -17.20 -11.07
N ILE A 16 6.28 -18.24 -11.58
CA ILE A 16 5.57 -19.24 -10.77
C ILE A 16 6.09 -20.65 -10.99
N ASN A 17 5.98 -21.47 -9.95
CA ASN A 17 6.23 -22.91 -9.98
C ASN A 17 5.13 -23.59 -9.16
N GLU A 18 4.58 -24.69 -9.65
CA GLU A 18 3.46 -25.40 -9.01
C GLU A 18 3.79 -25.98 -7.62
N HIS A 19 5.08 -26.10 -7.27
CA HIS A 19 5.53 -26.74 -6.04
C HIS A 19 6.13 -25.78 -5.01
N GLU A 20 6.15 -24.48 -5.29
CA GLU A 20 6.82 -23.49 -4.46
C GLU A 20 5.96 -22.22 -4.33
N SER A 21 6.17 -21.44 -3.26
CA SER A 21 5.57 -20.11 -3.18
C SER A 21 6.12 -19.20 -4.29
N PRO A 22 5.29 -18.31 -4.86
CA PRO A 22 5.74 -17.38 -5.90
C PRO A 22 6.98 -16.56 -5.51
N LEU A 23 7.04 -16.00 -4.30
CA LEU A 23 8.21 -15.26 -3.83
C LEU A 23 9.47 -16.11 -3.71
N PHE A 24 9.34 -17.40 -3.35
CA PHE A 24 10.50 -18.30 -3.35
C PHE A 24 10.96 -18.63 -4.77
N THR A 25 10.03 -18.86 -5.68
CA THR A 25 10.32 -19.05 -7.11
C THR A 25 11.00 -17.80 -7.71
N LEU A 26 10.51 -16.61 -7.37
CA LEU A 26 11.13 -15.34 -7.76
C LEU A 26 12.57 -15.25 -7.22
N PHE A 27 12.80 -15.57 -5.94
CA PHE A 27 14.15 -15.62 -5.37
C PHE A 27 15.07 -16.52 -6.20
N ARG A 28 14.64 -17.75 -6.50
CA ARG A 28 15.43 -18.70 -7.30
C ARG A 28 15.74 -18.19 -8.69
N PHE A 29 14.76 -17.56 -9.34
CA PHE A 29 14.95 -16.94 -10.64
C PHE A 29 16.00 -15.83 -10.59
N LEU A 30 15.86 -14.90 -9.65
CA LEU A 30 16.79 -13.80 -9.43
C LEU A 30 18.22 -14.32 -9.15
N HIS A 31 18.35 -15.27 -8.23
CA HIS A 31 19.63 -15.88 -7.88
C HIS A 31 20.32 -16.53 -9.08
N THR A 32 19.56 -17.23 -9.92
CA THR A 32 20.11 -18.02 -11.03
C THR A 32 20.46 -17.14 -12.23
N TYR A 33 19.62 -16.17 -12.56
CA TYR A 33 19.70 -15.46 -13.84
C TYR A 33 20.06 -14.00 -13.73
N CYS A 34 19.85 -13.37 -12.56
CA CYS A 34 19.97 -11.92 -12.41
C CYS A 34 21.12 -11.46 -11.49
N LYS A 35 21.79 -12.37 -10.79
CA LYS A 35 22.77 -12.08 -9.73
C LYS A 35 23.89 -11.10 -10.12
N ASN A 36 24.30 -11.10 -11.39
CA ASN A 36 25.36 -10.23 -11.90
C ASN A 36 24.84 -9.12 -12.82
N THR A 37 23.53 -8.96 -12.92
CA THR A 37 22.89 -8.03 -13.85
C THR A 37 22.14 -6.92 -13.14
N VAL A 38 21.47 -7.24 -12.03
CA VAL A 38 20.74 -6.28 -11.21
C VAL A 38 21.21 -6.36 -9.75
N ASN A 39 21.18 -5.25 -9.03
CA ASN A 39 21.56 -5.19 -7.62
C ASN A 39 20.41 -4.75 -6.71
N LYS A 40 19.30 -4.33 -7.28
CA LYS A 40 18.10 -3.92 -6.56
C LYS A 40 16.85 -4.52 -7.18
N VAL A 41 15.88 -4.87 -6.35
CA VAL A 41 14.59 -5.41 -6.78
C VAL A 41 13.45 -4.61 -6.14
N HIS A 42 12.60 -4.04 -6.97
CA HIS A 42 11.33 -3.47 -6.56
C HIS A 42 10.24 -4.53 -6.70
N ILE A 43 9.79 -5.06 -5.59
CA ILE A 43 8.62 -5.94 -5.56
C ILE A 43 7.39 -5.05 -5.39
N LEU A 44 6.53 -5.01 -6.41
CA LEU A 44 5.24 -4.32 -6.38
C LEU A 44 4.38 -4.85 -5.23
N PRO A 45 3.34 -4.15 -4.77
CA PRO A 45 2.70 -4.44 -3.49
C PRO A 45 2.38 -5.92 -3.31
N PHE A 46 3.01 -6.55 -2.34
CA PHE A 46 2.90 -7.97 -2.03
C PHE A 46 2.15 -8.26 -0.72
N PHE A 47 1.46 -7.25 -0.20
CA PHE A 47 0.62 -7.31 0.99
C PHE A 47 -0.77 -7.86 0.66
N PRO A 48 -1.56 -8.32 1.64
CA PRO A 48 -2.98 -8.61 1.42
C PRO A 48 -3.71 -7.39 0.87
N PHE A 49 -4.45 -7.57 -0.21
CA PHE A 49 -5.14 -6.50 -0.93
C PHE A 49 -6.54 -6.95 -1.40
N SER A 50 -7.37 -6.00 -1.77
CA SER A 50 -8.73 -6.26 -2.28
C SER A 50 -8.88 -6.01 -3.77
N SER A 51 -8.12 -5.08 -4.33
CA SER A 51 -8.20 -4.66 -5.73
C SER A 51 -6.95 -3.89 -6.17
N ASP A 52 -6.97 -3.42 -7.44
CA ASP A 52 -5.95 -2.53 -8.03
C ASP A 52 -4.54 -3.13 -7.97
N ASP A 53 -4.42 -4.44 -8.28
CA ASP A 53 -3.16 -5.17 -8.40
C ASP A 53 -2.21 -4.99 -7.20
N GLY A 54 -2.78 -4.94 -5.98
CA GLY A 54 -2.02 -4.77 -4.74
C GLY A 54 -2.11 -3.36 -4.12
N PHE A 55 -2.53 -2.35 -4.87
CA PHE A 55 -2.58 -0.97 -4.38
C PHE A 55 -3.81 -0.63 -3.52
N SER A 56 -4.71 -1.57 -3.27
CA SER A 56 -5.78 -1.47 -2.27
C SER A 56 -5.46 -2.37 -1.07
N VAL A 57 -4.55 -1.91 -0.22
CA VAL A 57 -3.94 -2.71 0.86
C VAL A 57 -4.93 -2.96 1.98
N ILE A 58 -5.12 -4.23 2.34
CA ILE A 58 -5.94 -4.65 3.49
C ILE A 58 -5.12 -4.63 4.79
N ASN A 59 -3.88 -5.14 4.72
CA ASN A 59 -3.01 -5.26 5.89
C ASN A 59 -1.56 -4.96 5.50
N TYR A 60 -0.97 -3.94 6.12
CA TYR A 60 0.41 -3.49 5.88
C TYR A 60 1.48 -4.33 6.59
N SER A 61 1.10 -5.21 7.52
CA SER A 61 2.08 -5.92 8.38
C SER A 61 2.36 -7.35 7.94
N SER A 62 1.62 -7.90 6.99
CA SER A 62 1.77 -9.28 6.53
C SER A 62 2.01 -9.37 5.03
N VAL A 63 2.70 -10.42 4.60
CA VAL A 63 2.79 -10.81 3.20
C VAL A 63 1.48 -11.48 2.79
N ASN A 64 1.02 -11.26 1.56
CA ASN A 64 -0.11 -12.00 1.00
C ASN A 64 0.24 -13.50 0.98
N GLU A 65 -0.58 -14.30 1.65
CA GLU A 65 -0.35 -15.74 1.82
C GLU A 65 -0.25 -16.51 0.49
N SER A 66 -0.90 -15.99 -0.57
CA SER A 66 -0.80 -16.58 -1.91
C SER A 66 0.56 -16.37 -2.57
N LEU A 67 1.34 -15.39 -2.11
CA LEU A 67 2.67 -15.07 -2.62
C LEU A 67 3.77 -15.75 -1.83
N GLY A 68 3.60 -15.92 -0.50
CA GLY A 68 4.60 -16.49 0.39
C GLY A 68 4.62 -15.86 1.76
N THR A 69 5.81 -15.71 2.32
CA THR A 69 6.03 -15.24 3.70
C THR A 69 7.14 -14.20 3.79
N TRP A 70 7.26 -13.53 4.94
CA TRP A 70 8.41 -12.67 5.22
C TRP A 70 9.75 -13.41 5.10
N SER A 71 9.79 -14.74 5.37
CA SER A 71 11.01 -15.53 5.16
C SER A 71 11.47 -15.56 3.70
N ASP A 72 10.52 -15.54 2.75
CA ASP A 72 10.83 -15.49 1.31
C ASP A 72 11.35 -14.11 0.91
N VAL A 73 10.74 -13.05 1.46
CA VAL A 73 11.21 -11.66 1.29
C VAL A 73 12.63 -11.50 1.84
N HIS A 74 12.92 -12.04 3.04
CA HIS A 74 14.26 -11.98 3.63
C HIS A 74 15.33 -12.70 2.79
N ARG A 75 14.97 -13.78 2.08
CA ARG A 75 15.92 -14.45 1.15
C ARG A 75 16.31 -13.52 0.01
N ILE A 76 15.35 -12.80 -0.57
CA ILE A 76 15.65 -11.83 -1.62
C ILE A 76 16.47 -10.65 -1.04
N ALA A 77 16.10 -10.15 0.15
CA ALA A 77 16.80 -9.05 0.83
C ALA A 77 18.26 -9.38 1.17
N ALA A 78 18.60 -10.66 1.34
CA ALA A 78 19.98 -11.11 1.61
C ALA A 78 20.91 -10.92 0.40
N GLU A 79 20.39 -10.87 -0.82
CA GLU A 79 21.18 -10.77 -2.05
C GLU A 79 20.97 -9.46 -2.81
N TYR A 80 19.83 -8.79 -2.61
CA TYR A 80 19.40 -7.60 -3.36
C TYR A 80 18.99 -6.46 -2.43
N GLY A 81 19.23 -5.22 -2.84
CA GLY A 81 18.61 -4.06 -2.21
C GLY A 81 17.11 -4.03 -2.55
N LEU A 82 16.24 -4.27 -1.56
CA LEU A 82 14.80 -4.28 -1.80
C LEU A 82 14.19 -2.88 -1.77
N MET A 83 13.32 -2.61 -2.75
CA MET A 83 12.40 -1.49 -2.78
C MET A 83 10.98 -1.98 -2.54
N PHE A 84 10.28 -1.38 -1.59
CA PHE A 84 8.86 -1.64 -1.31
C PHE A 84 8.01 -0.44 -1.70
N ASP A 85 6.79 -0.72 -2.17
CA ASP A 85 5.77 0.32 -2.26
C ASP A 85 5.28 0.70 -0.86
N LEU A 86 5.20 2.00 -0.62
CA LEU A 86 4.49 2.56 0.52
C LEU A 86 3.19 3.18 -0.02
N VAL A 87 2.09 2.42 0.04
CA VAL A 87 0.75 2.88 -0.34
C VAL A 87 0.23 3.73 0.80
N ILE A 88 0.63 5.01 0.79
CA ILE A 88 0.47 5.89 1.95
C ILE A 88 -0.82 6.72 1.90
N ASN A 89 -1.38 6.98 0.71
CA ASN A 89 -2.54 7.85 0.56
C ASN A 89 -3.86 7.21 1.03
N HIS A 90 -4.02 5.91 0.87
CA HIS A 90 -5.27 5.20 1.07
C HIS A 90 -5.03 3.74 1.48
N CYS A 91 -6.08 3.07 1.94
CA CYS A 91 -6.09 1.62 2.09
C CYS A 91 -7.40 1.03 1.56
N SER A 92 -7.48 -0.30 1.57
CA SER A 92 -8.71 -1.02 1.22
C SER A 92 -9.86 -0.67 2.15
N SER A 93 -11.03 -0.52 1.58
CA SER A 93 -12.29 -0.45 2.33
C SER A 93 -12.63 -1.75 3.08
N ARG A 94 -11.82 -2.80 2.89
CA ARG A 94 -11.90 -4.08 3.64
C ARG A 94 -10.83 -4.19 4.73
N SER A 95 -10.08 -3.12 4.98
CA SER A 95 -9.09 -3.10 6.06
C SER A 95 -9.77 -3.09 7.43
N MET A 96 -9.08 -3.63 8.43
CA MET A 96 -9.53 -3.54 9.83
C MET A 96 -9.74 -2.09 10.28
N TRP A 97 -8.92 -1.16 9.80
CA TRP A 97 -9.06 0.25 10.16
C TRP A 97 -10.37 0.84 9.63
N PHE A 98 -10.79 0.48 8.42
CA PHE A 98 -12.05 0.98 7.88
C PHE A 98 -13.27 0.30 8.54
N ASP A 99 -13.17 -0.98 8.89
CA ASP A 99 -14.19 -1.65 9.72
C ASP A 99 -14.35 -0.98 11.09
N ASN A 100 -13.22 -0.62 11.73
CA ASN A 100 -13.23 0.14 12.98
C ASN A 100 -13.80 1.57 12.82
N PHE A 101 -13.54 2.23 11.70
CA PHE A 101 -14.15 3.52 11.37
C PHE A 101 -15.68 3.40 11.25
N ILE A 102 -16.18 2.38 10.57
CA ILE A 102 -17.61 2.11 10.47
C ILE A 102 -18.23 1.86 11.85
N LYS A 103 -17.55 1.12 12.71
CA LYS A 103 -18.00 0.83 14.08
C LYS A 103 -17.82 1.98 15.05
N GLY A 104 -17.00 2.98 14.72
CA GLY A 104 -16.67 4.11 15.57
C GLY A 104 -15.76 3.77 16.76
N GLU A 105 -15.05 2.63 16.71
CA GLU A 105 -14.22 2.14 17.81
C GLU A 105 -12.95 1.44 17.31
N GLY A 106 -11.95 1.32 18.19
CA GLY A 106 -10.71 0.61 17.91
C GLY A 106 -9.67 1.42 17.13
N PRO A 107 -8.50 0.81 16.85
CA PRO A 107 -7.43 1.48 16.11
C PRO A 107 -7.87 1.81 14.67
N GLY A 108 -7.61 3.07 14.24
CA GLY A 108 -7.93 3.51 12.89
C GLY A 108 -9.35 4.07 12.71
N SER A 109 -10.19 4.06 13.76
CA SER A 109 -11.56 4.59 13.70
C SER A 109 -11.64 6.09 13.36
N ASP A 110 -10.54 6.81 13.44
CA ASP A 110 -10.40 8.24 13.15
C ASP A 110 -9.37 8.53 12.03
N PHE A 111 -9.03 7.55 11.20
CA PHE A 111 -7.97 7.68 10.20
C PHE A 111 -8.42 8.28 8.87
N PHE A 112 -9.71 8.23 8.55
CA PHE A 112 -10.20 8.48 7.21
C PHE A 112 -10.70 9.90 7.01
N LEU A 113 -10.40 10.44 5.83
CA LEU A 113 -10.87 11.75 5.42
C LEU A 113 -12.34 11.68 5.02
N THR A 114 -13.14 12.56 5.60
CA THR A 114 -14.54 12.77 5.23
C THR A 114 -14.76 14.20 4.77
N ALA A 115 -15.79 14.43 3.94
CA ALA A 115 -16.18 15.74 3.49
C ALA A 115 -17.71 15.92 3.53
N ASP A 116 -18.14 17.17 3.60
CA ASP A 116 -19.56 17.52 3.43
C ASP A 116 -19.98 17.21 1.99
N PRO A 117 -21.03 16.42 1.74
CA PRO A 117 -21.51 16.12 0.38
C PRO A 117 -22.00 17.37 -0.38
N THR A 118 -22.27 18.47 0.31
CA THR A 118 -22.69 19.74 -0.28
C THR A 118 -21.53 20.68 -0.57
N ALA A 119 -20.29 20.31 -0.17
CA ALA A 119 -19.11 21.12 -0.45
C ALA A 119 -18.84 21.20 -1.96
N ASP A 120 -18.39 22.36 -2.40
CA ASP A 120 -17.90 22.50 -3.78
C ASP A 120 -16.54 21.83 -3.92
N LEU A 121 -16.52 20.70 -4.61
CA LEU A 121 -15.33 19.89 -4.87
C LEU A 121 -14.96 19.87 -6.36
N THR A 122 -15.47 20.83 -7.15
CA THR A 122 -15.27 20.88 -8.61
C THR A 122 -13.81 21.11 -9.00
N ASP A 123 -13.04 21.80 -8.16
CA ASP A 123 -11.62 22.11 -8.40
C ASP A 123 -10.68 20.95 -7.98
N VAL A 124 -11.22 19.89 -7.39
CA VAL A 124 -10.41 18.73 -6.99
C VAL A 124 -9.88 17.98 -8.21
N THR A 125 -8.57 18.07 -8.42
CA THR A 125 -7.88 17.36 -9.51
C THR A 125 -7.51 15.93 -9.07
N ARG A 126 -7.97 14.94 -9.84
CA ARG A 126 -7.66 13.53 -9.61
C ARG A 126 -7.69 12.71 -10.90
N PRO A 127 -7.01 11.54 -10.95
CA PRO A 127 -6.86 10.75 -12.17
C PRO A 127 -8.03 9.79 -12.46
N ARG A 128 -9.20 9.98 -11.84
CA ARG A 128 -10.36 9.09 -11.97
C ARG A 128 -11.64 9.87 -12.17
N THR A 129 -12.60 9.26 -12.87
CA THR A 129 -13.92 9.84 -13.17
C THR A 129 -15.03 9.33 -12.24
N SER A 130 -14.76 8.29 -11.41
CA SER A 130 -15.72 7.80 -10.42
C SER A 130 -16.07 8.89 -9.39
N PRO A 131 -17.22 8.83 -8.71
CA PRO A 131 -17.54 9.79 -7.65
C PRO A 131 -16.43 9.86 -6.60
N LEU A 132 -16.08 11.10 -6.17
CA LEU A 132 -15.00 11.33 -5.20
C LEU A 132 -15.37 10.83 -3.81
N LEU A 133 -16.62 11.09 -3.41
CA LEU A 133 -17.11 10.73 -2.08
C LEU A 133 -17.89 9.41 -2.14
N ARG A 134 -17.62 8.56 -1.17
CA ARG A 134 -18.36 7.34 -0.90
C ARG A 134 -19.24 7.54 0.32
N GLU A 135 -20.55 7.46 0.12
CA GLU A 135 -21.49 7.39 1.22
C GLU A 135 -21.29 6.09 2.01
N THR A 136 -21.18 6.21 3.33
CA THR A 136 -20.86 5.10 4.24
C THR A 136 -21.65 5.24 5.52
N GLU A 137 -22.48 4.25 5.83
CA GLU A 137 -23.17 4.17 7.12
C GLU A 137 -22.20 3.78 8.21
N THR A 138 -22.17 4.55 9.29
CA THR A 138 -21.30 4.33 10.45
C THR A 138 -22.10 4.38 11.75
N ALA A 139 -21.51 3.93 12.86
CA ALA A 139 -22.12 4.05 14.19
C ALA A 139 -22.40 5.52 14.57
N ASN A 140 -21.72 6.48 13.95
CA ASN A 140 -21.89 7.92 14.19
C ASN A 140 -22.78 8.60 13.13
N GLY A 141 -23.56 7.83 12.35
CA GLY A 141 -24.39 8.29 11.24
C GLY A 141 -23.68 8.18 9.89
N THR A 142 -24.38 8.63 8.85
CA THR A 142 -23.87 8.60 7.47
C THR A 142 -22.68 9.55 7.32
N GLN A 143 -21.56 9.02 6.82
CA GLN A 143 -20.35 9.76 6.51
C GLN A 143 -20.04 9.68 5.02
N HIS A 144 -19.44 10.73 4.46
CA HIS A 144 -19.02 10.78 3.06
C HIS A 144 -17.49 10.72 3.00
N VAL A 145 -16.99 9.51 2.78
CA VAL A 145 -15.55 9.21 2.82
C VAL A 145 -14.90 9.59 1.50
N TRP A 146 -13.76 10.25 1.57
CA TRP A 146 -12.98 10.65 0.42
C TRP A 146 -12.28 9.46 -0.23
N CYS A 147 -12.42 9.32 -1.54
CA CYS A 147 -11.87 8.22 -2.34
C CYS A 147 -11.23 8.79 -3.62
N THR A 148 -9.97 9.15 -3.56
CA THR A 148 -9.26 9.75 -4.71
C THR A 148 -9.28 8.83 -5.93
N PHE A 149 -9.12 7.52 -5.75
CA PHE A 149 -8.97 6.55 -6.84
C PHE A 149 -10.23 5.73 -7.08
N SER A 150 -10.67 4.96 -6.09
CA SER A 150 -11.89 4.13 -6.20
C SER A 150 -12.58 4.03 -4.85
N HIS A 151 -13.85 3.58 -4.85
CA HIS A 151 -14.59 3.39 -3.60
C HIS A 151 -14.06 2.23 -2.74
N ASP A 152 -13.16 1.39 -3.26
CA ASP A 152 -12.43 0.41 -2.48
C ASP A 152 -11.12 0.96 -1.88
N GLN A 153 -10.68 2.15 -2.32
CA GLN A 153 -9.47 2.83 -1.83
C GLN A 153 -9.88 4.07 -1.05
N VAL A 154 -10.00 3.92 0.27
CA VAL A 154 -10.46 4.97 1.19
C VAL A 154 -9.27 5.79 1.70
N ASP A 155 -9.33 7.10 1.53
CA ASP A 155 -8.21 8.00 1.76
C ASP A 155 -8.00 8.33 3.25
N PHE A 156 -6.75 8.35 3.67
CA PHE A 156 -6.35 8.75 5.02
C PHE A 156 -6.38 10.27 5.20
N ASP A 157 -6.68 10.72 6.42
CA ASP A 157 -6.56 12.11 6.83
C ASP A 157 -5.22 12.37 7.52
N PHE A 158 -4.24 12.86 6.76
CA PHE A 158 -2.90 13.19 7.29
C PHE A 158 -2.86 14.41 8.21
N ARG A 159 -3.96 15.15 8.40
CA ARG A 159 -4.09 16.15 9.45
C ARG A 159 -4.18 15.48 10.84
N ASN A 160 -4.58 14.22 10.88
CA ASN A 160 -4.56 13.40 12.09
C ASN A 160 -3.14 12.86 12.34
N PRO A 161 -2.43 13.29 13.41
CA PRO A 161 -1.07 12.85 13.67
C PRO A 161 -0.94 11.34 13.94
N LYS A 162 -2.02 10.67 14.34
CA LYS A 162 -2.02 9.22 14.54
C LYS A 162 -1.78 8.47 13.21
N VAL A 163 -2.29 8.98 12.10
CA VAL A 163 -2.04 8.42 10.76
C VAL A 163 -0.55 8.46 10.45
N LEU A 164 0.09 9.63 10.62
CA LEU A 164 1.53 9.77 10.39
C LEU A 164 2.34 8.83 11.29
N ILE A 165 2.02 8.78 12.59
CA ILE A 165 2.71 7.89 13.54
C ILE A 165 2.58 6.43 13.11
N THR A 166 1.39 6.02 12.66
CA THR A 166 1.15 4.65 12.17
C THR A 166 2.01 4.35 10.94
N PHE A 167 2.11 5.27 9.99
CA PHE A 167 2.96 5.08 8.81
C PHE A 167 4.45 5.07 9.15
N ILE A 168 4.91 5.83 10.14
CA ILE A 168 6.29 5.72 10.65
C ILE A 168 6.56 4.31 11.20
N GLN A 169 5.59 3.71 11.91
CA GLN A 169 5.71 2.34 12.41
C GLN A 169 5.72 1.31 11.25
N ILE A 170 4.92 1.52 10.21
CA ILE A 170 4.92 0.68 9.01
C ILE A 170 6.27 0.77 8.29
N ILE A 171 6.80 1.97 8.09
CA ILE A 171 8.12 2.18 7.48
C ILE A 171 9.20 1.44 8.29
N LYS A 172 9.18 1.60 9.63
CA LYS A 172 10.10 0.87 10.49
C LYS A 172 9.96 -0.64 10.31
N HIS A 173 8.73 -1.16 10.32
CA HIS A 173 8.46 -2.58 10.10
C HIS A 173 9.03 -3.06 8.74
N TYR A 174 8.87 -2.27 7.67
CA TYR A 174 9.42 -2.63 6.36
C TYR A 174 10.94 -2.62 6.34
N ILE A 175 11.58 -1.65 7.02
CA ILE A 175 13.06 -1.60 7.17
C ILE A 175 13.54 -2.83 7.94
N ASP A 176 12.89 -3.19 9.04
CA ASP A 176 13.20 -4.36 9.85
C ASP A 176 13.06 -5.67 9.03
N ASN A 177 12.20 -5.67 7.98
CA ASN A 177 12.00 -6.78 7.05
C ASN A 177 12.80 -6.67 5.74
N GLY A 178 13.80 -5.79 5.67
CA GLY A 178 14.79 -5.75 4.61
C GLY A 178 14.59 -4.68 3.53
N ALA A 179 13.58 -3.81 3.66
CA ALA A 179 13.45 -2.66 2.75
C ALA A 179 14.66 -1.73 2.89
N LYS A 180 15.24 -1.36 1.75
CA LYS A 180 16.32 -0.36 1.63
C LYS A 180 15.84 0.90 0.93
N LEU A 181 14.81 0.79 0.13
CA LEU A 181 14.26 1.83 -0.72
C LEU A 181 12.73 1.80 -0.61
N PHE A 182 12.13 2.95 -0.82
CA PHE A 182 10.66 3.08 -0.85
C PHE A 182 10.22 3.81 -2.11
N ARG A 183 9.18 3.30 -2.76
CA ARG A 183 8.39 4.05 -3.70
C ARG A 183 7.16 4.59 -2.96
N LEU A 184 7.05 5.91 -2.90
CA LEU A 184 5.89 6.56 -2.28
C LEU A 184 4.76 6.61 -3.31
N ASP A 185 3.79 5.73 -3.15
CA ASP A 185 2.61 5.70 -4.02
C ASP A 185 1.67 6.85 -3.70
N ALA A 186 1.14 7.50 -4.76
CA ALA A 186 0.14 8.56 -4.67
C ALA A 186 0.49 9.72 -3.70
N VAL A 187 1.79 9.98 -3.47
CA VAL A 187 2.29 10.95 -2.48
C VAL A 187 1.77 12.37 -2.71
N ALA A 188 1.45 12.75 -3.95
CA ALA A 188 0.90 14.07 -4.29
C ALA A 188 -0.53 14.30 -3.74
N PHE A 189 -1.20 13.25 -3.27
CA PHE A 189 -2.58 13.33 -2.79
C PHE A 189 -2.71 13.25 -1.26
N LEU A 190 -1.61 13.26 -0.52
CA LEU A 190 -1.63 13.09 0.95
C LEU A 190 -2.33 14.22 1.68
N TRP A 191 -2.00 15.47 1.30
CA TRP A 191 -2.58 16.65 1.92
C TRP A 191 -3.70 17.19 1.04
N LYS A 192 -4.90 17.27 1.61
CA LYS A 192 -6.12 17.65 0.88
C LYS A 192 -6.78 18.83 1.59
N GLU A 193 -6.85 19.94 0.90
CA GLU A 193 -7.61 21.13 1.32
C GLU A 193 -8.47 21.60 0.16
N PRO A 194 -9.75 21.96 0.39
CA PRO A 194 -10.58 22.59 -0.65
C PRO A 194 -10.03 23.97 -1.04
N GLY A 195 -9.88 24.24 -2.33
CA GLY A 195 -9.51 25.55 -2.87
C GLY A 195 -8.10 25.65 -3.34
#